data_ee2c0226bc5dcf89cb811a2e77479b16
#
_entry.id   ee2c0226bc5dcf89cb811a2e77479b16
#
_cell.length_a   1.000
_cell.length_b   1.000
_cell.length_c   1.000
_cell.angle_alpha   90.00
_cell.angle_beta   90.00
_cell.angle_gamma   90.00
#
_symmetry.space_group_name_H-M   'P 1'
#
loop_
_entity.id
_entity.type
_entity.pdbx_description
1 polymer ?
#
loop_
_entity_poly.entity_id
_entity_poly.type
_entity_poly.pdbx_seq_one_letter_code
_entity_poly.pdbx_strand_id
1 'polypeptide(L)'
;CFWDYPMIELYGKTAGIIGLGRIGQATAKLLNALDMEVIAYDAHESEAGKKLAEYVSLDELFARSDVIFLHCPLFPATEGIINKENIAKMKDGVILINNSRGQLVVEQDLADALNSGKVYAAGLDVVSTEPIKGDNPLLTAKNCIITPHISWAAQASRQRIMDITVDNIKAFLEGNTVNQVNK
;
A
#
# COMPACT_ATOMS: atom_id res chain seq x y z
N CYS A 1 -25.00 23.24 -6.85
CA CYS A 1 -24.45 21.92 -7.19
C CYS A 1 -24.37 21.05 -5.95
N PHE A 2 -24.76 19.81 -6.04
CA PHE A 2 -24.72 18.87 -4.93
C PHE A 2 -23.39 18.12 -4.91
N TRP A 3 -23.09 17.41 -5.98
CA TRP A 3 -21.85 16.70 -6.20
C TRP A 3 -21.62 16.50 -7.70
N ASP A 4 -20.36 16.46 -8.10
CA ASP A 4 -19.97 16.34 -9.51
C ASP A 4 -19.49 14.93 -9.87
N TYR A 5 -19.21 14.08 -8.85
CA TYR A 5 -18.67 12.74 -9.04
C TYR A 5 -19.56 11.68 -8.41
N PRO A 6 -19.68 10.49 -9.03
CA PRO A 6 -20.35 9.36 -8.42
C PRO A 6 -19.68 9.00 -7.09
N MET A 7 -20.47 8.83 -6.05
CA MET A 7 -19.96 8.30 -4.79
C MET A 7 -19.84 6.78 -4.87
N ILE A 8 -18.76 6.23 -4.34
CA ILE A 8 -18.48 4.80 -4.29
C ILE A 8 -18.69 4.33 -2.86
N GLU A 9 -19.54 3.32 -2.69
CA GLU A 9 -19.75 2.65 -1.41
C GLU A 9 -18.66 1.59 -1.23
N LEU A 10 -18.13 1.46 0.01
CA LEU A 10 -17.12 0.45 0.36
C LEU A 10 -17.74 -0.90 0.77
N TYR A 11 -18.96 -0.87 1.30
CA TYR A 11 -19.69 -2.07 1.72
C TYR A 11 -19.75 -3.13 0.60
N GLY A 12 -19.33 -4.36 0.90
CA GLY A 12 -19.34 -5.47 -0.04
C GLY A 12 -18.30 -5.37 -1.17
N LYS A 13 -17.42 -4.35 -1.18
CA LYS A 13 -16.30 -4.27 -2.10
C LYS A 13 -15.15 -5.16 -1.63
N THR A 14 -14.36 -5.66 -2.58
CA THR A 14 -13.19 -6.49 -2.29
C THR A 14 -11.93 -5.62 -2.20
N ALA A 15 -11.25 -5.72 -1.06
CA ALA A 15 -9.95 -5.11 -0.82
C ALA A 15 -8.84 -6.16 -0.94
N GLY A 16 -7.93 -5.99 -1.89
CA GLY A 16 -6.74 -6.82 -2.06
C GLY A 16 -5.54 -6.22 -1.34
N ILE A 17 -4.88 -6.99 -0.48
CA ILE A 17 -3.69 -6.55 0.24
C ILE A 17 -2.48 -7.35 -0.24
N ILE A 18 -1.49 -6.68 -0.83
CA ILE A 18 -0.20 -7.28 -1.17
C ILE A 18 0.77 -7.03 -0.01
N GLY A 19 1.06 -8.08 0.76
CA GLY A 19 1.85 -8.03 1.98
C GLY A 19 0.99 -7.95 3.26
N LEU A 20 0.68 -9.09 3.88
CA LEU A 20 -0.16 -9.19 5.08
C LEU A 20 0.68 -9.29 6.37
N GLY A 21 1.75 -8.47 6.45
CA GLY A 21 2.56 -8.26 7.64
C GLY A 21 1.83 -7.41 8.69
N ARG A 22 2.56 -6.82 9.65
CA ARG A 22 1.96 -6.01 10.73
C ARG A 22 1.09 -4.86 10.22
N ILE A 23 1.53 -4.14 9.17
CA ILE A 23 0.80 -3.02 8.59
C ILE A 23 -0.42 -3.53 7.80
N GLY A 24 -0.22 -4.54 6.92
CA GLY A 24 -1.32 -5.14 6.17
C GLY A 24 -2.43 -5.70 7.06
N GLN A 25 -2.09 -6.37 8.17
CA GLN A 25 -3.07 -6.85 9.15
C GLN A 25 -3.81 -5.70 9.86
N ALA A 26 -3.15 -4.58 10.15
CA ALA A 26 -3.81 -3.42 10.71
C ALA A 26 -4.80 -2.80 9.71
N THR A 27 -4.41 -2.70 8.44
CA THR A 27 -5.29 -2.27 7.34
C THR A 27 -6.47 -3.22 7.18
N ALA A 28 -6.23 -4.55 7.15
CA ALA A 28 -7.29 -5.56 7.03
C ALA A 28 -8.35 -5.44 8.13
N LYS A 29 -7.96 -5.17 9.38
CA LYS A 29 -8.90 -4.95 10.49
C LYS A 29 -9.83 -3.76 10.23
N LEU A 30 -9.31 -2.66 9.69
CA LEU A 30 -10.10 -1.47 9.38
C LEU A 30 -11.05 -1.74 8.20
N LEU A 31 -10.57 -2.44 7.18
CA LEU A 31 -11.38 -2.79 6.00
C LEU A 31 -12.52 -3.75 6.36
N ASN A 32 -12.26 -4.75 7.21
CA ASN A 32 -13.30 -5.63 7.76
C ASN A 32 -14.35 -4.84 8.57
N ALA A 33 -13.93 -3.81 9.32
CA ALA A 33 -14.87 -2.96 10.07
C ALA A 33 -15.71 -2.04 9.16
N LEU A 34 -15.34 -1.91 7.90
CA LEU A 34 -16.11 -1.24 6.84
C LEU A 34 -16.94 -2.23 6.01
N ASP A 35 -17.06 -3.50 6.47
CA ASP A 35 -17.76 -4.58 5.80
C ASP A 35 -17.28 -4.85 4.37
N MET A 36 -15.97 -4.67 4.13
CA MET A 36 -15.33 -5.09 2.89
C MET A 36 -14.94 -6.56 2.95
N GLU A 37 -14.95 -7.25 1.82
CA GLU A 37 -14.27 -8.54 1.66
C GLU A 37 -12.77 -8.30 1.57
N VAL A 38 -11.98 -8.95 2.44
CA VAL A 38 -10.51 -8.76 2.44
C VAL A 38 -9.82 -10.01 1.96
N ILE A 39 -9.07 -9.89 0.85
CA ILE A 39 -8.21 -10.92 0.30
C ILE A 39 -6.75 -10.47 0.37
N ALA A 40 -5.80 -11.40 0.46
CA ALA A 40 -4.40 -11.04 0.59
C ALA A 40 -3.47 -11.98 -0.18
N TYR A 41 -2.37 -11.42 -0.65
CA TYR A 41 -1.21 -12.17 -1.14
C TYR A 41 0.00 -11.86 -0.28
N ASP A 42 0.66 -12.90 0.22
CA ASP A 42 1.92 -12.80 0.95
C ASP A 42 2.77 -14.04 0.65
N ALA A 43 4.10 -13.88 0.65
CA ALA A 43 5.01 -15.02 0.51
C ALA A 43 4.97 -15.95 1.72
N HIS A 44 4.53 -15.45 2.88
CA HIS A 44 4.45 -16.18 4.13
C HIS A 44 3.08 -15.98 4.79
N GLU A 45 2.23 -17.00 4.68
CA GLU A 45 0.95 -17.01 5.38
C GLU A 45 1.14 -17.09 6.90
N SER A 46 0.28 -16.42 7.64
CA SER A 46 0.27 -16.50 9.11
C SER A 46 -1.12 -16.80 9.63
N GLU A 47 -1.21 -17.50 10.77
CA GLU A 47 -2.48 -17.81 11.43
C GLU A 47 -3.24 -16.55 11.88
N ALA A 48 -2.50 -15.48 12.19
CA ALA A 48 -3.09 -14.19 12.50
C ALA A 48 -3.68 -13.53 11.23
N GLY A 49 -3.00 -13.68 10.08
CA GLY A 49 -3.47 -13.18 8.79
C GLY A 49 -4.73 -13.91 8.30
N LYS A 50 -4.78 -15.25 8.43
CA LYS A 50 -5.94 -16.09 8.05
C LYS A 50 -7.24 -15.69 8.77
N LYS A 51 -7.14 -15.07 9.95
CA LYS A 51 -8.31 -14.56 10.69
C LYS A 51 -8.84 -13.23 10.15
N LEU A 52 -8.07 -12.56 9.29
CA LEU A 52 -8.35 -11.20 8.81
C LEU A 52 -8.62 -11.13 7.31
N ALA A 53 -8.07 -12.07 6.56
CA ALA A 53 -8.16 -12.08 5.10
C ALA A 53 -8.08 -13.52 4.57
N GLU A 54 -8.71 -13.76 3.43
CA GLU A 54 -8.49 -14.95 2.61
C GLU A 54 -7.16 -14.81 1.88
N TYR A 55 -6.25 -15.78 2.01
CA TYR A 55 -5.04 -15.80 1.19
C TYR A 55 -5.35 -16.37 -0.20
N VAL A 56 -4.93 -15.65 -1.21
CA VAL A 56 -5.15 -16.00 -2.63
C VAL A 56 -3.86 -15.86 -3.43
N SER A 57 -3.85 -16.37 -4.66
CA SER A 57 -2.76 -16.09 -5.60
C SER A 57 -2.74 -14.62 -6.02
N LEU A 58 -1.58 -14.12 -6.47
CA LEU A 58 -1.45 -12.73 -6.91
C LEU A 58 -2.39 -12.41 -8.09
N ASP A 59 -2.52 -13.34 -9.04
CA ASP A 59 -3.41 -13.16 -10.20
C ASP A 59 -4.89 -13.11 -9.78
N GLU A 60 -5.27 -13.91 -8.80
CA GLU A 60 -6.62 -13.90 -8.25
C GLU A 60 -6.88 -12.60 -7.46
N LEU A 61 -5.91 -12.13 -6.70
CA LEU A 61 -6.00 -10.84 -6.02
C LEU A 61 -6.25 -9.71 -7.02
N PHE A 62 -5.49 -9.65 -8.12
CA PHE A 62 -5.70 -8.65 -9.15
C PHE A 62 -7.10 -8.74 -9.78
N ALA A 63 -7.56 -9.94 -10.09
CA ALA A 63 -8.85 -10.15 -10.75
C ALA A 63 -10.06 -9.83 -9.87
N ARG A 64 -9.96 -10.02 -8.54
CA ARG A 64 -11.08 -9.87 -7.60
C ARG A 64 -11.17 -8.50 -6.94
N SER A 65 -10.06 -7.75 -6.84
CA SER A 65 -10.00 -6.53 -6.03
C SER A 65 -10.66 -5.33 -6.68
N ASP A 66 -11.44 -4.60 -5.91
CA ASP A 66 -11.95 -3.26 -6.24
C ASP A 66 -10.95 -2.18 -5.76
N VAL A 67 -10.22 -2.44 -4.67
CA VAL A 67 -9.15 -1.59 -4.16
C VAL A 67 -7.94 -2.47 -3.83
N ILE A 68 -6.75 -2.05 -4.22
CA ILE A 68 -5.49 -2.77 -3.94
C ILE A 68 -4.59 -1.91 -3.05
N PHE A 69 -4.10 -2.50 -1.96
CA PHE A 69 -3.18 -1.88 -1.01
C PHE A 69 -1.81 -2.56 -1.08
N LEU A 70 -0.75 -1.77 -1.23
CA LEU A 70 0.63 -2.26 -1.22
C LEU A 70 1.23 -2.08 0.17
N HIS A 71 1.47 -3.20 0.86
CA HIS A 71 2.13 -3.25 2.17
C HIS A 71 3.32 -4.22 2.18
N CYS A 72 3.72 -4.72 1.01
CA CYS A 72 4.91 -5.53 0.85
C CYS A 72 6.19 -4.69 0.87
N PRO A 73 7.32 -5.24 1.32
CA PRO A 73 8.62 -4.60 1.18
C PRO A 73 9.09 -4.63 -0.28
N LEU A 74 10.04 -3.74 -0.60
CA LEU A 74 10.73 -3.75 -1.88
C LEU A 74 11.85 -4.81 -1.87
N PHE A 75 11.71 -5.82 -2.70
CA PHE A 75 12.70 -6.84 -3.01
C PHE A 75 12.78 -7.02 -4.52
N PRO A 76 13.79 -7.70 -5.09
CA PRO A 76 13.83 -7.98 -6.52
C PRO A 76 12.56 -8.70 -7.05
N ALA A 77 11.90 -9.50 -6.21
CA ALA A 77 10.67 -10.20 -6.58
C ALA A 77 9.41 -9.32 -6.53
N THR A 78 9.45 -8.17 -5.88
CA THR A 78 8.31 -7.23 -5.75
C THR A 78 8.51 -5.92 -6.50
N GLU A 79 9.73 -5.65 -6.97
CA GLU A 79 10.02 -4.48 -7.80
C GLU A 79 9.17 -4.51 -9.07
N GLY A 80 8.47 -3.42 -9.36
CA GLY A 80 7.58 -3.32 -10.50
C GLY A 80 6.42 -4.32 -10.49
N ILE A 81 5.98 -4.80 -9.32
CA ILE A 81 4.83 -5.72 -9.21
C ILE A 81 3.55 -5.11 -9.79
N ILE A 82 3.43 -3.78 -9.76
CA ILE A 82 2.39 -3.03 -10.46
C ILE A 82 2.98 -2.53 -11.78
N ASN A 83 2.74 -3.27 -12.84
CA ASN A 83 3.17 -3.01 -14.20
C ASN A 83 2.01 -3.23 -15.18
N LYS A 84 2.23 -2.92 -16.44
CA LYS A 84 1.21 -3.02 -17.49
C LYS A 84 0.54 -4.39 -17.57
N GLU A 85 1.31 -5.48 -17.44
CA GLU A 85 0.79 -6.85 -17.52
C GLU A 85 -0.12 -7.17 -16.34
N ASN A 86 0.28 -6.81 -15.13
CA ASN A 86 -0.51 -7.05 -13.93
C ASN A 86 -1.71 -6.09 -13.84
N ILE A 87 -1.58 -4.85 -14.28
CA ILE A 87 -2.70 -3.90 -14.39
C ILE A 87 -3.77 -4.44 -15.36
N ALA A 88 -3.36 -5.09 -16.45
CA ALA A 88 -4.32 -5.69 -17.39
C ALA A 88 -5.19 -6.79 -16.77
N LYS A 89 -4.71 -7.48 -15.73
CA LYS A 89 -5.46 -8.51 -14.97
C LYS A 89 -6.44 -7.94 -13.97
N MET A 90 -6.29 -6.66 -13.58
CA MET A 90 -7.13 -6.01 -12.58
C MET A 90 -8.52 -5.73 -13.13
N LYS A 91 -9.49 -5.50 -12.22
CA LYS A 91 -10.80 -4.98 -12.61
C LYS A 91 -10.68 -3.62 -13.28
N ASP A 92 -11.57 -3.33 -14.22
CA ASP A 92 -11.72 -1.98 -14.75
C ASP A 92 -12.25 -1.06 -13.64
N GLY A 93 -11.62 0.08 -13.48
CA GLY A 93 -11.97 1.03 -12.43
C GLY A 93 -11.41 0.70 -11.04
N VAL A 94 -10.41 -0.18 -10.93
CA VAL A 94 -9.72 -0.48 -9.66
C VAL A 94 -9.08 0.78 -9.07
N ILE A 95 -9.00 0.83 -7.73
CA ILE A 95 -8.28 1.88 -7.00
C ILE A 95 -6.96 1.28 -6.47
N LEU A 96 -5.85 2.01 -6.60
CA LEU A 96 -4.53 1.60 -6.10
C LEU A 96 -4.06 2.50 -4.96
N ILE A 97 -3.63 1.92 -3.86
CA ILE A 97 -3.04 2.62 -2.72
C ILE A 97 -1.62 2.11 -2.48
N ASN A 98 -0.65 3.01 -2.53
CA ASN A 98 0.76 2.70 -2.23
C ASN A 98 1.32 3.67 -1.19
N ASN A 99 1.52 3.19 0.02
CA ASN A 99 2.24 3.86 1.10
C ASN A 99 3.42 3.01 1.61
N SER A 100 3.99 2.19 0.71
CA SER A 100 5.08 1.28 1.02
C SER A 100 6.39 1.73 0.37
N ARG A 101 6.60 1.43 -0.91
CA ARG A 101 7.78 1.86 -1.70
C ARG A 101 7.38 2.20 -3.12
N GLY A 102 7.94 3.29 -3.66
CA GLY A 102 7.61 3.76 -5.01
C GLY A 102 7.96 2.78 -6.11
N GLN A 103 9.11 2.10 -5.98
CA GLN A 103 9.61 1.14 -6.97
C GLN A 103 8.77 -0.14 -7.11
N LEU A 104 7.77 -0.34 -6.24
CA LEU A 104 6.75 -1.39 -6.44
C LEU A 104 5.88 -1.13 -7.68
N VAL A 105 5.87 0.11 -8.17
CA VAL A 105 5.02 0.56 -9.27
C VAL A 105 5.88 1.02 -10.44
N VAL A 106 5.58 0.54 -11.64
CA VAL A 106 6.08 1.12 -12.89
C VAL A 106 5.24 2.37 -13.18
N GLU A 107 5.79 3.55 -12.88
CA GLU A 107 5.04 4.82 -12.85
C GLU A 107 4.42 5.19 -14.19
N GLN A 108 5.11 4.90 -15.31
CA GLN A 108 4.55 5.16 -16.63
C GLN A 108 3.33 4.28 -16.92
N ASP A 109 3.40 2.98 -16.56
CA ASP A 109 2.29 2.04 -16.78
C ASP A 109 1.06 2.42 -15.95
N LEU A 110 1.28 2.89 -14.70
CA LEU A 110 0.20 3.37 -13.85
C LEU A 110 -0.40 4.67 -14.39
N ALA A 111 0.43 5.62 -14.86
CA ALA A 111 -0.05 6.87 -15.43
C ALA A 111 -0.90 6.62 -16.69
N ASP A 112 -0.48 5.71 -17.57
CA ASP A 112 -1.24 5.31 -18.75
C ASP A 112 -2.57 4.66 -18.37
N ALA A 113 -2.57 3.81 -17.35
CA ALA A 113 -3.76 3.14 -16.84
C ALA A 113 -4.77 4.12 -16.20
N LEU A 114 -4.29 5.12 -15.45
CA LEU A 114 -5.11 6.19 -14.91
C LEU A 114 -5.73 7.05 -16.03
N ASN A 115 -4.92 7.41 -17.02
CA ASN A 115 -5.37 8.24 -18.14
C ASN A 115 -6.39 7.54 -19.04
N SER A 116 -6.28 6.20 -19.19
CA SER A 116 -7.25 5.39 -19.94
C SER A 116 -8.50 5.02 -19.13
N GLY A 117 -8.49 5.18 -17.80
CA GLY A 117 -9.57 4.77 -16.90
C GLY A 117 -9.56 3.29 -16.49
N LYS A 118 -8.56 2.52 -16.89
CA LYS A 118 -8.36 1.15 -16.41
C LYS A 118 -8.17 1.12 -14.89
N VAL A 119 -7.37 2.05 -14.35
CA VAL A 119 -7.29 2.40 -12.94
C VAL A 119 -8.10 3.67 -12.73
N TYR A 120 -9.08 3.64 -11.84
CA TYR A 120 -9.95 4.78 -11.58
C TYR A 120 -9.22 5.88 -10.83
N ALA A 121 -8.48 5.52 -9.79
CA ALA A 121 -7.74 6.46 -8.96
C ALA A 121 -6.51 5.80 -8.31
N ALA A 122 -5.51 6.59 -7.97
CA ALA A 122 -4.37 6.17 -7.18
C ALA A 122 -4.08 7.15 -6.04
N GLY A 123 -3.83 6.58 -4.83
CA GLY A 123 -3.31 7.29 -3.67
C GLY A 123 -1.88 6.82 -3.37
N LEU A 124 -0.90 7.68 -3.58
CA LEU A 124 0.52 7.34 -3.51
C LEU A 124 1.21 8.22 -2.48
N ASP A 125 1.74 7.63 -1.41
CA ASP A 125 2.57 8.35 -0.45
C ASP A 125 4.06 8.26 -0.80
N VAL A 126 4.40 7.45 -1.80
CA VAL A 126 5.76 7.16 -2.23
C VAL A 126 5.86 7.13 -3.74
N VAL A 127 7.03 7.53 -4.26
CA VAL A 127 7.37 7.50 -5.69
C VAL A 127 8.76 6.88 -5.88
N SER A 128 9.09 6.48 -7.11
CA SER A 128 10.34 5.76 -7.42
C SER A 128 11.60 6.56 -7.07
N THR A 129 11.53 7.88 -7.14
CA THR A 129 12.62 8.81 -6.79
C THR A 129 12.08 9.91 -5.90
N GLU A 130 12.61 10.03 -4.70
CA GLU A 130 12.21 11.04 -3.73
C GLU A 130 13.37 12.02 -3.44
N PRO A 131 13.15 13.34 -3.52
CA PRO A 131 11.92 14.04 -3.90
C PRO A 131 11.49 13.73 -5.34
N ILE A 132 10.15 13.79 -5.59
CA ILE A 132 9.57 13.54 -6.92
C ILE A 132 10.19 14.47 -7.97
N LYS A 133 10.54 13.92 -9.13
CA LYS A 133 11.07 14.70 -10.25
C LYS A 133 9.93 15.39 -11.01
N GLY A 134 10.21 16.58 -11.57
CA GLY A 134 9.23 17.38 -12.30
C GLY A 134 8.73 16.76 -13.61
N ASP A 135 9.42 15.75 -14.13
CA ASP A 135 9.07 14.97 -15.32
C ASP A 135 8.36 13.63 -15.00
N ASN A 136 8.06 13.38 -13.72
CA ASN A 136 7.36 12.15 -13.32
C ASN A 136 5.95 12.11 -13.93
N PRO A 137 5.59 11.04 -14.68
CA PRO A 137 4.32 10.95 -15.40
C PRO A 137 3.08 10.98 -14.50
N LEU A 138 3.23 10.61 -13.21
CA LEU A 138 2.14 10.62 -12.25
C LEU A 138 1.67 12.03 -11.88
N LEU A 139 2.52 13.06 -12.05
CA LEU A 139 2.14 14.46 -11.76
C LEU A 139 1.02 15.01 -12.66
N THR A 140 0.86 14.42 -13.83
CA THR A 140 -0.17 14.84 -14.82
C THR A 140 -1.22 13.75 -15.05
N ALA A 141 -1.13 12.62 -14.35
CA ALA A 141 -2.08 11.53 -14.45
C ALA A 141 -3.42 11.91 -13.81
N LYS A 142 -4.52 11.44 -14.40
CA LYS A 142 -5.88 11.67 -13.88
C LYS A 142 -6.05 10.97 -12.53
N ASN A 143 -6.80 11.59 -11.62
CA ASN A 143 -7.19 11.01 -10.33
C ASN A 143 -6.02 10.43 -9.52
N CYS A 144 -4.84 11.01 -9.62
CA CYS A 144 -3.65 10.62 -8.86
C CYS A 144 -3.40 11.62 -7.72
N ILE A 145 -3.45 11.14 -6.50
CA ILE A 145 -3.11 11.93 -5.30
C ILE A 145 -1.76 11.46 -4.81
N ILE A 146 -0.80 12.39 -4.70
CA ILE A 146 0.56 12.11 -4.23
C ILE A 146 0.82 12.91 -2.96
N THR A 147 1.30 12.24 -1.92
CA THR A 147 1.76 12.85 -0.67
C THR A 147 3.26 12.59 -0.47
N PRO A 148 4.00 13.48 0.22
CA PRO A 148 5.47 13.44 0.25
C PRO A 148 6.01 12.50 1.33
N HIS A 149 5.67 11.20 1.27
CA HIS A 149 6.14 10.13 2.17
C HIS A 149 5.89 10.45 3.66
N ILE A 150 4.63 10.75 3.97
CA ILE A 150 4.19 11.22 5.30
C ILE A 150 3.21 10.31 6.02
N SER A 151 2.92 9.11 5.50
CA SER A 151 1.99 8.16 6.14
C SER A 151 2.40 7.78 7.57
N TRP A 152 3.69 7.90 7.91
CA TRP A 152 4.25 7.66 9.23
C TRP A 152 4.31 8.92 10.12
N ALA A 153 4.14 10.11 9.57
CA ALA A 153 4.58 11.39 10.14
C ALA A 153 3.61 12.04 11.14
N ALA A 154 2.58 11.32 11.58
CA ALA A 154 1.69 11.82 12.64
C ALA A 154 2.52 12.22 13.88
N GLN A 155 2.17 13.35 14.52
CA GLN A 155 2.92 13.88 15.67
C GLN A 155 3.15 12.82 16.76
N ALA A 156 2.11 12.06 17.12
CA ALA A 156 2.21 11.01 18.13
C ALA A 156 3.12 9.85 17.69
N SER A 157 3.16 9.51 16.37
CA SER A 157 4.07 8.50 15.84
C SER A 157 5.51 8.94 15.88
N ARG A 158 5.77 10.20 15.53
CA ARG A 158 7.11 10.81 15.61
C ARG A 158 7.61 10.87 17.04
N GLN A 159 6.75 11.23 18.00
CA GLN A 159 7.11 11.22 19.43
C GLN A 159 7.50 9.82 19.88
N ARG A 160 6.68 8.79 19.55
CA ARG A 160 7.02 7.40 19.90
C ARG A 160 8.35 6.93 19.30
N ILE A 161 8.67 7.32 18.06
CA ILE A 161 9.96 6.98 17.45
C ILE A 161 11.12 7.60 18.26
N MET A 162 10.99 8.86 18.67
CA MET A 162 12.01 9.52 19.48
C MET A 162 12.15 8.84 20.85
N ASP A 163 11.06 8.53 21.53
CA ASP A 163 11.08 7.86 22.83
C ASP A 163 11.76 6.48 22.72
N ILE A 164 11.37 5.66 21.74
CA ILE A 164 12.00 4.35 21.49
C ILE A 164 13.50 4.50 21.15
N THR A 165 13.88 5.52 20.39
CA THR A 165 15.28 5.77 20.05
C THR A 165 16.09 6.10 21.32
N VAL A 166 15.57 6.95 22.19
CA VAL A 166 16.20 7.27 23.48
C VAL A 166 16.35 6.01 24.34
N ASP A 167 15.31 5.19 24.44
CA ASP A 167 15.35 3.96 25.23
C ASP A 167 16.31 2.92 24.64
N ASN A 168 16.41 2.79 23.32
CA ASN A 168 17.40 1.94 22.66
C ASN A 168 18.84 2.39 22.96
N ILE A 169 19.11 3.70 22.95
CA ILE A 169 20.43 4.26 23.27
C ILE A 169 20.77 3.98 24.74
N LYS A 170 19.84 4.23 25.67
CA LYS A 170 20.06 3.94 27.11
C LYS A 170 20.38 2.47 27.32
N ALA A 171 19.56 1.57 26.77
CA ALA A 171 19.78 0.13 26.90
C ALA A 171 21.17 -0.29 26.33
N PHE A 172 21.55 0.26 25.17
CA PHE A 172 22.87 0.00 24.59
C PHE A 172 24.03 0.45 25.48
N LEU A 173 23.93 1.64 26.10
CA LEU A 173 24.94 2.15 27.04
C LEU A 173 25.04 1.32 28.32
N GLU A 174 23.96 0.65 28.72
CA GLU A 174 23.91 -0.29 29.85
C GLU A 174 24.35 -1.72 29.47
N GLY A 175 24.80 -1.95 28.23
CA GLY A 175 25.23 -3.26 27.72
C GLY A 175 24.08 -4.20 27.32
N ASN A 176 22.85 -3.69 27.25
CA ASN A 176 21.66 -4.42 26.85
C ASN A 176 21.34 -4.17 25.37
N THR A 177 21.02 -5.24 24.63
CA THR A 177 20.58 -5.11 23.23
C THR A 177 19.08 -5.28 23.13
N VAL A 178 18.38 -4.23 22.72
CA VAL A 178 16.93 -4.24 22.51
C VAL A 178 16.59 -3.83 21.06
N ASN A 179 15.47 -4.32 20.54
CA ASN A 179 14.99 -4.02 19.18
C ASN A 179 16.04 -4.29 18.07
N GLN A 180 16.90 -5.31 18.26
CA GLN A 180 17.92 -5.65 17.28
C GLN A 180 17.31 -6.20 16.00
N VAL A 181 17.66 -5.62 14.83
CA VAL A 181 17.13 -6.01 13.51
C VAL A 181 18.15 -6.75 12.63
N ASN A 182 19.43 -6.72 13.00
CA ASN A 182 20.54 -7.39 12.31
C ASN A 182 20.99 -8.63 13.10
N LYS A 183 20.21 -9.69 13.00
CA LYS A 183 20.58 -10.99 13.61
C LYS A 183 21.32 -11.86 12.61
#